data_8efb30aa6a7b0bff2d47624b2e32f32c
#
_entry.id   8efb30aa6a7b0bff2d47624b2e32f32c
#
_cell.length_a   1.000
_cell.length_b   1.000
_cell.length_c   1.000
_cell.angle_alpha   90.00
_cell.angle_beta   90.00
_cell.angle_gamma   90.00
#
_symmetry.space_group_name_H-M   'P 1'
#
loop_
_entity.id
_entity.type
_entity.pdbx_description
1 polymer ?
#
loop_
_entity_poly.entity_id
_entity_poly.type
_entity_poly.pdbx_seq_one_letter_code
_entity_poly.pdbx_strand_id
1 'polypeptide(L)'
;MPILEKDLVLESLEISAGWEAALNFTYQRWLAAKDNLQFLIRAGTEAWLIEACSLLGPFGPKDGLESVRDQCFTAFSEATSYGMQHFGQHPAFQSVFGYMIELFPYFLDFFDGNFDRWSQKGTQMILSAHKALADDIFVAALAARHSANRILLPDDYFDGNSGIEEYFHDVLS
;
A
#
# COMPACT_ATOMS: atom_id res chain seq x y z
N MET A 1 17.59 -3.28 1.93
CA MET A 1 16.53 -4.30 1.74
C MET A 1 15.33 -3.56 1.17
N PRO A 2 14.77 -3.95 0.04
CA PRO A 2 13.66 -3.22 -0.55
C PRO A 2 12.46 -3.21 0.39
N ILE A 3 11.72 -2.10 0.39
CA ILE A 3 10.52 -1.93 1.23
C ILE A 3 9.41 -2.88 0.78
N LEU A 4 9.34 -3.14 -0.53
CA LEU A 4 8.47 -4.17 -1.13
C LEU A 4 9.38 -5.30 -1.65
N GLU A 5 9.29 -6.48 -1.05
CA GLU A 5 10.01 -7.66 -1.52
C GLU A 5 9.26 -8.31 -2.68
N LYS A 6 9.99 -8.79 -3.69
CA LYS A 6 9.42 -9.49 -4.83
C LYS A 6 8.58 -10.70 -4.41
N ASP A 7 7.39 -10.84 -4.98
CA ASP A 7 6.46 -11.93 -4.69
C ASP A 7 5.92 -12.57 -5.99
N LEU A 8 6.67 -13.54 -6.52
CA LEU A 8 6.34 -14.24 -7.77
C LEU A 8 4.99 -14.99 -7.72
N VAL A 9 4.54 -15.39 -6.53
CA VAL A 9 3.24 -16.06 -6.39
C VAL A 9 2.13 -15.03 -6.55
N LEU A 10 2.27 -13.86 -5.92
CA LEU A 10 1.33 -12.76 -6.06
C LEU A 10 1.23 -12.29 -7.53
N GLU A 11 2.37 -12.01 -8.16
CA GLU A 11 2.43 -11.62 -9.59
C GLU A 11 1.70 -12.63 -10.49
N SER A 12 1.93 -13.93 -10.27
CA SER A 12 1.25 -14.99 -11.02
C SER A 12 -0.25 -15.01 -10.78
N LEU A 13 -0.72 -14.76 -9.57
CA LEU A 13 -2.14 -14.71 -9.23
C LEU A 13 -2.85 -13.51 -9.85
N GLU A 14 -2.25 -12.33 -9.80
CA GLU A 14 -2.79 -11.10 -10.42
C GLU A 14 -3.03 -11.30 -11.93
N ILE A 15 -2.08 -11.95 -12.62
CA ILE A 15 -2.16 -12.20 -14.06
C ILE A 15 -3.15 -13.33 -14.40
N SER A 16 -3.13 -14.44 -13.65
CA SER A 16 -3.80 -15.68 -14.06
C SER A 16 -5.15 -15.92 -13.41
N ALA A 17 -5.34 -15.47 -12.18
CA ALA A 17 -6.52 -15.76 -11.35
C ALA A 17 -7.30 -14.52 -10.95
N GLY A 18 -6.74 -13.33 -11.16
CA GLY A 18 -7.36 -12.03 -10.91
C GLY A 18 -7.26 -11.55 -9.47
N TRP A 19 -7.71 -10.32 -9.28
CA TRP A 19 -7.53 -9.52 -8.06
C TRP A 19 -8.17 -10.14 -6.80
N GLU A 20 -9.30 -10.82 -6.92
CA GLU A 20 -9.94 -11.49 -5.77
C GLU A 20 -9.06 -12.62 -5.22
N ALA A 21 -8.44 -13.40 -6.11
CA ALA A 21 -7.53 -14.47 -5.70
C ALA A 21 -6.24 -13.91 -5.07
N ALA A 22 -5.70 -12.83 -5.63
CA ALA A 22 -4.53 -12.13 -5.11
C ALA A 22 -4.80 -11.54 -3.71
N LEU A 23 -5.94 -10.85 -3.53
CA LEU A 23 -6.38 -10.33 -2.23
C LEU A 23 -6.53 -11.44 -1.19
N ASN A 24 -7.25 -12.51 -1.53
CA ASN A 24 -7.43 -13.62 -0.61
C ASN A 24 -6.09 -14.27 -0.24
N PHE A 25 -5.20 -14.48 -1.20
CA PHE A 25 -3.87 -15.04 -0.96
C PHE A 25 -3.05 -14.18 0.01
N THR A 26 -2.92 -12.89 -0.26
CA THR A 26 -2.11 -11.97 0.56
C THR A 26 -2.70 -11.82 1.97
N TYR A 27 -4.02 -11.71 2.08
CA TYR A 27 -4.71 -11.58 3.35
C TYR A 27 -4.59 -12.85 4.21
N GLN A 28 -4.85 -14.04 3.65
CA GLN A 28 -4.71 -15.31 4.39
C GLN A 28 -3.27 -15.58 4.81
N ARG A 29 -2.31 -15.25 3.96
CA ARG A 29 -0.88 -15.38 4.27
C ARG A 29 -0.48 -14.49 5.44
N TRP A 30 -0.96 -13.25 5.48
CA TRP A 30 -0.75 -12.38 6.63
C TRP A 30 -1.43 -12.90 7.90
N LEU A 31 -2.69 -13.34 7.82
CA LEU A 31 -3.39 -13.92 8.98
C LEU A 31 -2.67 -15.13 9.59
N ALA A 32 -2.01 -15.93 8.75
CA ALA A 32 -1.22 -17.09 9.18
C ALA A 32 0.12 -16.71 9.84
N ALA A 33 0.64 -15.50 9.58
CA ALA A 33 1.93 -15.04 10.10
C ALA A 33 1.90 -13.52 10.37
N LYS A 34 1.07 -13.10 11.32
CA LYS A 34 0.78 -11.69 11.62
C LYS A 34 2.00 -10.84 11.95
N ASP A 35 3.04 -11.45 12.54
CA ASP A 35 4.28 -10.75 12.89
C ASP A 35 5.22 -10.52 11.70
N ASN A 36 4.85 -11.00 10.51
CA ASN A 36 5.62 -10.75 9.30
C ASN A 36 5.16 -9.44 8.66
N LEU A 37 6.00 -8.42 8.76
CA LEU A 37 5.72 -7.08 8.22
C LEU A 37 5.49 -7.08 6.71
N GLN A 38 6.25 -7.88 5.93
CA GLN A 38 6.09 -7.94 4.47
C GLN A 38 4.73 -8.52 4.08
N PHE A 39 4.25 -9.53 4.79
CA PHE A 39 2.92 -10.08 4.55
C PHE A 39 1.81 -9.08 4.90
N LEU A 40 1.99 -8.33 5.98
CA LEU A 40 1.06 -7.25 6.33
C LEU A 40 1.05 -6.15 5.26
N ILE A 41 2.23 -5.72 4.81
CA ILE A 41 2.33 -4.69 3.76
C ILE A 41 1.64 -5.20 2.49
N ARG A 42 1.90 -6.43 2.05
CA ARG A 42 1.27 -7.00 0.85
C ARG A 42 -0.24 -7.11 0.98
N ALA A 43 -0.77 -7.55 2.13
CA ALA A 43 -2.21 -7.61 2.35
C ALA A 43 -2.87 -6.22 2.30
N GLY A 44 -2.24 -5.23 2.92
CA GLY A 44 -2.74 -3.85 2.91
C GLY A 44 -2.65 -3.19 1.53
N THR A 45 -1.53 -3.35 0.82
CA THR A 45 -1.33 -2.75 -0.51
C THR A 45 -2.24 -3.36 -1.55
N GLU A 46 -2.45 -4.68 -1.54
CA GLU A 46 -3.36 -5.36 -2.45
C GLU A 46 -4.80 -4.88 -2.27
N ALA A 47 -5.27 -4.86 -1.03
CA ALA A 47 -6.61 -4.39 -0.70
C ALA A 47 -6.82 -2.91 -1.11
N TRP A 48 -5.82 -2.08 -0.84
CA TRP A 48 -5.85 -0.67 -1.19
C TRP A 48 -5.83 -0.44 -2.71
N LEU A 49 -4.98 -1.17 -3.44
CA LEU A 49 -4.83 -1.03 -4.89
C LEU A 49 -6.12 -1.39 -5.63
N ILE A 50 -6.76 -2.50 -5.25
CA ILE A 50 -8.03 -2.92 -5.84
C ILE A 50 -9.09 -1.83 -5.69
N GLU A 51 -9.25 -1.28 -4.50
CA GLU A 51 -10.24 -0.23 -4.26
C GLU A 51 -9.85 1.10 -4.91
N ALA A 52 -8.59 1.50 -4.84
CA ALA A 52 -8.09 2.71 -5.48
C ALA A 52 -8.28 2.66 -7.01
N CYS A 53 -7.95 1.54 -7.65
CA CYS A 53 -8.14 1.36 -9.10
C CYS A 53 -9.62 1.32 -9.49
N SER A 54 -10.50 0.78 -8.65
CA SER A 54 -11.94 0.79 -8.92
C SER A 54 -12.53 2.19 -8.97
N LEU A 55 -11.96 3.12 -8.20
CA LEU A 55 -12.39 4.52 -8.14
C LEU A 55 -11.73 5.40 -9.21
N LEU A 56 -10.50 5.09 -9.61
CA LEU A 56 -9.70 5.96 -10.50
C LEU A 56 -9.85 5.67 -11.99
N GLY A 57 -10.68 4.71 -12.40
CA GLY A 57 -11.03 4.54 -13.82
C GLY A 57 -10.50 3.29 -14.52
N PRO A 58 -9.95 3.36 -15.76
CA PRO A 58 -9.96 2.26 -16.73
C PRO A 58 -9.13 1.01 -16.37
N PHE A 59 -8.37 1.05 -15.30
CA PHE A 59 -7.51 -0.06 -14.85
C PHE A 59 -8.20 -0.98 -13.83
N GLY A 60 -9.36 -0.60 -13.33
CA GLY A 60 -10.12 -1.43 -12.39
C GLY A 60 -10.90 -2.56 -13.10
N PRO A 61 -11.11 -3.72 -12.44
CA PRO A 61 -11.96 -4.76 -12.95
C PRO A 61 -13.39 -4.23 -13.12
N LYS A 62 -13.94 -4.36 -14.33
CA LYS A 62 -15.16 -3.66 -14.74
C LYS A 62 -16.47 -4.27 -14.24
N ASP A 63 -16.47 -5.53 -13.79
CA ASP A 63 -17.68 -6.24 -13.40
C ASP A 63 -17.40 -7.16 -12.19
N GLY A 64 -18.21 -7.06 -11.15
CA GLY A 64 -18.21 -8.00 -10.01
C GLY A 64 -17.47 -7.55 -8.75
N LEU A 65 -16.94 -6.32 -8.70
CA LEU A 65 -16.15 -5.83 -7.56
C LEU A 65 -16.94 -5.46 -6.32
N GLU A 66 -18.25 -5.31 -6.39
CA GLU A 66 -19.04 -5.02 -5.19
C GLU A 66 -18.87 -6.11 -4.12
N SER A 67 -18.74 -7.38 -4.54
CA SER A 67 -18.50 -8.49 -3.61
C SER A 67 -17.09 -8.50 -3.02
N VAL A 68 -16.09 -7.94 -3.73
CA VAL A 68 -14.70 -7.87 -3.29
C VAL A 68 -14.44 -6.62 -2.45
N ARG A 69 -15.25 -5.60 -2.62
CA ARG A 69 -15.10 -4.30 -1.97
C ARG A 69 -15.15 -4.38 -0.45
N ASP A 70 -16.12 -5.10 0.10
CA ASP A 70 -16.22 -5.33 1.55
C ASP A 70 -15.01 -6.08 2.09
N GLN A 71 -14.46 -7.00 1.29
CA GLN A 71 -13.24 -7.72 1.64
C GLN A 71 -12.01 -6.79 1.61
N CYS A 72 -11.91 -5.89 0.63
CA CYS A 72 -10.85 -4.89 0.57
C CYS A 72 -10.88 -3.97 1.78
N PHE A 73 -12.06 -3.44 2.15
CA PHE A 73 -12.21 -2.61 3.34
C PHE A 73 -11.83 -3.35 4.61
N THR A 74 -12.26 -4.60 4.76
CA THR A 74 -11.91 -5.43 5.91
C THR A 74 -10.41 -5.66 5.98
N ALA A 75 -9.80 -6.13 4.90
CA ALA A 75 -8.38 -6.44 4.85
C ALA A 75 -7.52 -5.19 5.10
N PHE A 76 -7.85 -4.06 4.46
CA PHE A 76 -7.11 -2.81 4.64
C PHE A 76 -7.24 -2.26 6.08
N SER A 77 -8.45 -2.24 6.63
CA SER A 77 -8.69 -1.72 7.97
C SER A 77 -8.04 -2.56 9.05
N GLU A 78 -8.12 -3.88 8.94
CA GLU A 78 -7.46 -4.80 9.88
C GLU A 78 -5.94 -4.70 9.77
N ALA A 79 -5.36 -4.68 8.55
CA ALA A 79 -3.94 -4.51 8.35
C ALA A 79 -3.45 -3.16 8.88
N THR A 80 -4.21 -2.08 8.66
CA THR A 80 -3.88 -0.74 9.19
C THR A 80 -3.91 -0.73 10.71
N SER A 81 -4.97 -1.24 11.33
CA SER A 81 -5.12 -1.26 12.79
C SER A 81 -4.01 -2.08 13.46
N TYR A 82 -3.77 -3.29 12.95
CA TYR A 82 -2.72 -4.15 13.45
C TYR A 82 -1.33 -3.52 13.24
N GLY A 83 -1.08 -2.99 12.04
CA GLY A 83 0.18 -2.35 11.69
C GLY A 83 0.47 -1.12 12.57
N MET A 84 -0.52 -0.27 12.84
CA MET A 84 -0.37 0.86 13.75
C MET A 84 0.02 0.41 15.17
N GLN A 85 -0.54 -0.69 15.65
CA GLN A 85 -0.27 -1.20 16.98
C GLN A 85 1.10 -1.88 17.10
N HIS A 86 1.51 -2.67 16.10
CA HIS A 86 2.67 -3.56 16.19
C HIS A 86 3.89 -3.04 15.40
N PHE A 87 3.67 -2.31 14.31
CA PHE A 87 4.70 -1.79 13.42
C PHE A 87 4.66 -0.27 13.24
N GLY A 88 3.92 0.45 14.09
CA GLY A 88 3.67 1.88 13.95
C GLY A 88 4.93 2.75 13.95
N GLN A 89 6.07 2.24 14.44
CA GLN A 89 7.36 2.92 14.39
C GLN A 89 8.30 2.34 13.31
N HIS A 90 7.88 1.29 12.59
CA HIS A 90 8.73 0.68 11.56
C HIS A 90 8.68 1.51 10.28
N PRO A 91 9.85 1.94 9.73
CA PRO A 91 9.87 2.87 8.59
C PRO A 91 9.20 2.33 7.33
N ALA A 92 9.33 1.02 7.03
CA ALA A 92 8.66 0.42 5.88
C ALA A 92 7.13 0.45 6.02
N PHE A 93 6.59 0.20 7.22
CA PHE A 93 5.16 0.38 7.47
C PHE A 93 4.75 1.85 7.31
N GLN A 94 5.48 2.75 7.95
CA GLN A 94 5.19 4.18 7.90
C GLN A 94 5.22 4.76 6.50
N SER A 95 6.16 4.33 5.64
CA SER A 95 6.24 4.84 4.27
C SER A 95 5.07 4.39 3.42
N VAL A 96 4.79 3.09 3.38
CA VAL A 96 3.76 2.52 2.49
C VAL A 96 2.36 2.85 3.00
N PHE A 97 2.05 2.55 4.27
CA PHE A 97 0.73 2.86 4.83
C PHE A 97 0.50 4.35 4.97
N GLY A 98 1.55 5.14 5.29
CA GLY A 98 1.46 6.59 5.30
C GLY A 98 1.02 7.15 3.95
N TYR A 99 1.59 6.65 2.85
CA TYR A 99 1.20 7.03 1.50
C TYR A 99 -0.26 6.68 1.19
N MET A 100 -0.67 5.44 1.46
CA MET A 100 -2.03 4.97 1.21
C MET A 100 -3.07 5.77 2.02
N ILE A 101 -2.78 6.02 3.29
CA ILE A 101 -3.65 6.78 4.20
C ILE A 101 -3.75 8.25 3.77
N GLU A 102 -2.64 8.86 3.36
CA GLU A 102 -2.65 10.26 2.92
C GLU A 102 -3.44 10.43 1.62
N LEU A 103 -3.28 9.50 0.68
CA LEU A 103 -3.93 9.59 -0.63
C LEU A 103 -5.43 9.28 -0.56
N PHE A 104 -5.82 8.30 0.25
CA PHE A 104 -7.21 7.88 0.41
C PHE A 104 -7.63 7.77 1.88
N PRO A 105 -7.65 8.88 2.63
CA PRO A 105 -7.99 8.88 4.06
C PRO A 105 -9.41 8.41 4.36
N TYR A 106 -10.32 8.46 3.38
CA TYR A 106 -11.71 7.99 3.54
C TYR A 106 -11.82 6.48 3.78
N PHE A 107 -10.81 5.68 3.44
CA PHE A 107 -10.77 4.26 3.84
C PHE A 107 -10.74 4.06 5.36
N LEU A 108 -10.38 5.12 6.10
CA LEU A 108 -10.31 5.10 7.56
C LEU A 108 -11.39 5.95 8.21
N ASP A 109 -12.27 6.55 7.43
CA ASP A 109 -13.33 7.45 7.91
C ASP A 109 -14.30 6.76 8.88
N PHE A 110 -14.49 5.44 8.70
CA PHE A 110 -15.30 4.63 9.61
C PHE A 110 -14.71 4.49 11.03
N PHE A 111 -13.41 4.82 11.26
CA PHE A 111 -12.84 4.81 12.60
C PHE A 111 -13.26 6.02 13.42
N ASP A 112 -13.30 7.21 12.84
CA ASP A 112 -13.59 8.45 13.57
C ASP A 112 -14.20 9.59 12.74
N GLY A 113 -14.51 9.37 11.46
CA GLY A 113 -15.11 10.37 10.57
C GLY A 113 -14.24 11.62 10.34
N ASN A 114 -12.93 11.53 10.47
CA ASN A 114 -12.04 12.69 10.39
C ASN A 114 -11.00 12.55 9.28
N PHE A 115 -11.43 12.84 8.06
CA PHE A 115 -10.64 12.83 6.84
C PHE A 115 -9.31 13.60 6.96
N ASP A 116 -9.37 14.87 7.41
CA ASP A 116 -8.18 15.72 7.49
C ASP A 116 -7.15 15.18 8.48
N ARG A 117 -7.60 14.63 9.59
CA ARG A 117 -6.74 14.01 10.58
C ARG A 117 -5.99 12.82 10.02
N TRP A 118 -6.68 11.96 9.24
CA TRP A 118 -6.05 10.80 8.63
C TRP A 118 -5.08 11.18 7.53
N SER A 119 -5.42 12.16 6.68
CA SER A 119 -4.50 12.69 5.67
C SER A 119 -3.22 13.24 6.31
N GLN A 120 -3.36 14.08 7.36
CA GLN A 120 -2.21 14.60 8.11
C GLN A 120 -1.39 13.47 8.78
N LYS A 121 -2.05 12.44 9.30
CA LYS A 121 -1.38 11.28 9.89
C LYS A 121 -0.54 10.55 8.85
N GLY A 122 -1.06 10.32 7.66
CA GLY A 122 -0.33 9.72 6.55
C GLY A 122 0.94 10.52 6.20
N THR A 123 0.80 11.82 6.02
CA THR A 123 1.96 12.72 5.79
C THR A 123 3.01 12.61 6.89
N GLN A 124 2.58 12.64 8.16
CA GLN A 124 3.51 12.52 9.30
C GLN A 124 4.25 11.18 9.31
N MET A 125 3.57 10.08 8.95
CA MET A 125 4.19 8.76 8.86
C MET A 125 5.29 8.73 7.79
N ILE A 126 5.03 9.26 6.59
CA ILE A 126 6.02 9.34 5.52
C ILE A 126 7.24 10.16 5.94
N LEU A 127 7.03 11.33 6.53
CA LEU A 127 8.13 12.18 7.02
C LEU A 127 8.93 11.51 8.13
N SER A 128 8.27 10.74 8.99
CA SER A 128 8.94 9.94 10.03
C SER A 128 9.80 8.82 9.43
N ALA A 129 9.25 8.11 8.42
CA ALA A 129 9.98 7.08 7.68
C ALA A 129 11.22 7.68 7.00
N HIS A 130 11.08 8.84 6.35
CA HIS A 130 12.19 9.51 5.67
C HIS A 130 13.30 9.94 6.64
N LYS A 131 12.97 10.37 7.85
CA LYS A 131 13.98 10.66 8.87
C LYS A 131 14.76 9.41 9.29
N ALA A 132 14.11 8.25 9.32
CA ALA A 132 14.73 6.99 9.72
C ALA A 132 15.51 6.31 8.59
N LEU A 133 15.10 6.54 7.33
CA LEU A 133 15.66 5.95 6.12
C LEU A 133 15.97 7.06 5.09
N ALA A 134 16.80 8.04 5.49
CA ALA A 134 17.09 9.22 4.66
C ALA A 134 17.76 8.88 3.32
N ASP A 135 18.50 7.77 3.26
CA ASP A 135 19.21 7.30 2.07
C ASP A 135 18.39 6.33 1.21
N ASP A 136 17.16 5.96 1.64
CA ASP A 136 16.29 5.13 0.86
C ASP A 136 15.54 5.97 -0.19
N ILE A 137 15.82 5.71 -1.47
CA ILE A 137 15.30 6.50 -2.59
C ILE A 137 13.78 6.43 -2.71
N PHE A 138 13.16 5.29 -2.40
CA PHE A 138 11.70 5.14 -2.44
C PHE A 138 11.03 6.01 -1.38
N VAL A 139 11.54 5.96 -0.14
CA VAL A 139 11.02 6.78 0.95
C VAL A 139 11.26 8.27 0.68
N ALA A 140 12.42 8.62 0.12
CA ALA A 140 12.73 9.99 -0.28
C ALA A 140 11.80 10.48 -1.40
N ALA A 141 11.50 9.64 -2.40
CA ALA A 141 10.55 9.96 -3.47
C ALA A 141 9.14 10.20 -2.93
N LEU A 142 8.65 9.33 -2.03
CA LEU A 142 7.36 9.51 -1.35
C LEU A 142 7.31 10.83 -0.57
N ALA A 143 8.36 11.16 0.17
CA ALA A 143 8.43 12.38 0.96
C ALA A 143 8.50 13.66 0.10
N ALA A 144 9.14 13.57 -1.07
CA ALA A 144 9.35 14.69 -1.99
C ALA A 144 8.22 14.91 -3.01
N ARG A 145 7.22 14.01 -3.09
CA ARG A 145 6.21 14.03 -4.16
C ARG A 145 5.40 15.33 -4.30
N HIS A 146 5.26 16.09 -3.23
CA HIS A 146 4.60 17.40 -3.23
C HIS A 146 5.60 18.57 -3.34
N SER A 147 6.87 18.28 -3.46
CA SER A 147 7.94 19.26 -3.57
C SER A 147 8.14 19.68 -5.03
N ALA A 148 8.61 20.92 -5.24
CA ALA A 148 9.07 21.35 -6.56
C ALA A 148 10.30 20.56 -7.04
N ASN A 149 11.06 19.96 -6.12
CA ASN A 149 12.22 19.12 -6.39
C ASN A 149 11.81 17.64 -6.17
N ARG A 150 10.97 17.11 -7.04
CA ARG A 150 10.59 15.69 -7.00
C ARG A 150 11.83 14.81 -7.14
N ILE A 151 11.86 13.74 -6.37
CA ILE A 151 12.84 12.66 -6.50
C ILE A 151 12.12 11.55 -7.27
N LEU A 152 12.72 11.13 -8.40
CA LEU A 152 12.16 10.09 -9.25
C LEU A 152 12.84 8.76 -8.94
N LEU A 153 12.09 7.68 -9.03
CA LEU A 153 12.65 6.33 -8.92
C LEU A 153 13.36 5.96 -10.22
N PRO A 154 14.49 5.22 -10.15
CA PRO A 154 15.06 4.57 -11.33
C PRO A 154 14.10 3.55 -11.92
N ASP A 155 14.14 3.36 -13.25
CA ASP A 155 13.29 2.41 -13.99
C ASP A 155 13.43 0.96 -13.50
N ASP A 156 14.58 0.62 -12.92
CA ASP A 156 14.91 -0.72 -12.41
C ASP A 156 14.84 -0.82 -10.87
N TYR A 157 14.15 0.13 -10.20
CA TYR A 157 14.09 0.12 -8.74
C TYR A 157 13.38 -1.10 -8.19
N PHE A 158 12.25 -1.50 -8.78
CA PHE A 158 11.52 -2.69 -8.38
C PHE A 158 11.98 -3.92 -9.18
N ASP A 159 12.24 -5.00 -8.46
CA ASP A 159 12.61 -6.30 -9.01
C ASP A 159 11.39 -7.12 -9.46
N GLY A 160 10.20 -6.71 -9.06
CA GLY A 160 8.91 -7.36 -9.26
C GLY A 160 8.02 -6.59 -10.23
N ASN A 161 6.97 -7.28 -10.68
CA ASN A 161 5.93 -6.75 -11.54
C ASN A 161 4.53 -6.98 -10.94
N SER A 162 4.40 -6.95 -9.60
CA SER A 162 3.09 -6.95 -8.98
C SER A 162 2.40 -5.60 -9.20
N GLY A 163 1.08 -5.59 -9.20
CA GLY A 163 0.31 -4.38 -9.47
C GLY A 163 0.69 -3.19 -8.60
N ILE A 164 1.09 -3.42 -7.35
CA ILE A 164 1.52 -2.32 -6.46
C ILE A 164 2.93 -1.79 -6.82
N GLU A 165 3.83 -2.63 -7.31
CA GLU A 165 5.16 -2.20 -7.77
C GLU A 165 5.03 -1.40 -9.05
N GLU A 166 4.22 -1.85 -10.02
CA GLU A 166 3.89 -1.09 -11.23
C GLU A 166 3.24 0.25 -10.88
N TYR A 167 2.28 0.26 -9.95
CA TYR A 167 1.65 1.49 -9.49
C TYR A 167 2.65 2.50 -8.94
N PHE A 168 3.54 2.08 -8.02
CA PHE A 168 4.55 2.98 -7.45
C PHE A 168 5.57 3.43 -8.50
N HIS A 169 5.92 2.56 -9.44
CA HIS A 169 6.77 2.94 -10.56
C HIS A 169 6.11 4.08 -11.36
N ASP A 170 4.85 3.93 -11.75
CA ASP A 170 4.13 4.93 -12.57
C ASP A 170 3.96 6.29 -11.88
N VAL A 171 3.78 6.31 -10.56
CA VAL A 171 3.55 7.57 -9.83
C VAL A 171 4.83 8.25 -9.33
N LEU A 172 5.95 7.54 -9.26
CA LEU A 172 7.22 8.03 -8.72
C LEU A 172 8.37 8.08 -9.73
N SER A 173 8.14 7.66 -11.00
CA SER A 173 9.12 7.77 -12.09
C SER A 173 9.11 9.10 -12.81
#